data_1a7e1bac249fd35e165121f149bbfac3
#
_entry.id   1a7e1bac249fd35e165121f149bbfac3
#
_cell.length_a   1.000
_cell.length_b   1.000
_cell.length_c   1.000
_cell.angle_alpha   90.00
_cell.angle_beta   90.00
_cell.angle_gamma   90.00
#
_symmetry.space_group_name_H-M   'P 1'
#
loop_
_entity.id
_entity.type
_entity.pdbx_description
1 polymer ?
#
loop_
_entity_poly.entity_id
_entity_poly.type
_entity_poly.pdbx_seq_one_letter_code
_entity_poly.pdbx_strand_id
1 'polypeptide(L)'
;DHHLFDKLRIADRGTKSSRRWGIEVETGAGRGIDNPRGWDCRDDGSLESAYGNKYVDPEDCDYSELHIEEIEVTRTDNGRTMTIENPDYQDPDYCDYCGDVEQDYDDDCVEFVSPILTSVHSRGLEAILTELEPRPITHTAGVHVHVEASDLTPPQVAQLLLAYDRLEPIIEASYQREERGYCKRRSTSEILEIVREYKRNPKGNPRDMRHGDRYVSVNLIALESHGTIEFRAMGPVYNYHTLSRWALFCREMVNLAASGVTAKDWAKVSDFAGIEAMFNKYGKEYPLAAEATTPAEPELALVG
;
A
#
# COMPACT_ATOMS: atom_id res chain seq x y z
N ASP A 1 16.24 2.57 14.25
CA ASP A 1 15.44 3.80 14.35
C ASP A 1 13.97 3.45 14.38
N HIS A 2 13.25 3.95 15.38
CA HIS A 2 11.82 3.67 15.49
C HIS A 2 11.04 4.53 14.50
N HIS A 3 10.14 3.89 13.77
CA HIS A 3 9.22 4.57 12.86
C HIS A 3 8.38 5.61 13.62
N LEU A 4 8.04 6.76 12.98
CA LEU A 4 7.26 7.81 13.67
C LEU A 4 5.90 7.30 14.16
N PHE A 5 5.25 6.42 13.41
CA PHE A 5 3.97 5.82 13.81
C PHE A 5 4.07 4.91 15.03
N ASP A 6 5.23 4.34 15.34
CA ASP A 6 5.44 3.56 16.57
C ASP A 6 5.29 4.44 17.82
N LYS A 7 5.54 5.74 17.69
CA LYS A 7 5.41 6.72 18.77
C LYS A 7 4.01 7.31 18.88
N LEU A 8 3.16 7.11 17.87
CA LEU A 8 1.81 7.68 17.86
C LEU A 8 0.93 7.00 18.91
N ARG A 9 0.62 7.73 19.96
CA ARG A 9 -0.25 7.28 21.06
C ARG A 9 -1.67 7.77 20.86
N ILE A 10 -2.34 7.24 19.86
CA ILE A 10 -3.78 7.41 19.73
C ILE A 10 -4.43 6.45 20.72
N ALA A 11 -5.29 6.98 21.60
CA ALA A 11 -6.04 6.15 22.52
C ALA A 11 -6.88 5.16 21.69
N ASP A 12 -6.53 3.88 21.76
CA ASP A 12 -7.37 2.80 21.24
C ASP A 12 -8.65 2.75 22.08
N ARG A 13 -9.75 3.19 21.52
CA ARG A 13 -11.04 3.28 22.20
C ARG A 13 -11.76 1.96 22.25
N GLY A 14 -11.01 0.93 22.42
CA GLY A 14 -11.54 -0.41 22.45
C GLY A 14 -11.57 -1.03 21.05
N THR A 15 -11.55 -2.31 21.06
CA THR A 15 -11.41 -3.20 19.92
C THR A 15 -12.54 -3.14 18.90
N LYS A 16 -13.57 -2.28 19.10
CA LYS A 16 -14.72 -2.18 18.21
C LYS A 16 -14.99 -0.72 17.84
N SER A 17 -14.38 -0.25 16.77
CA SER A 17 -14.93 0.86 16.02
C SER A 17 -16.05 0.30 15.13
N SER A 18 -17.15 1.04 15.03
CA SER A 18 -18.21 0.71 14.05
C SER A 18 -17.73 0.94 12.61
N ARG A 19 -16.66 1.71 12.41
CA ARG A 19 -16.11 2.00 11.09
C ARG A 19 -15.24 0.85 10.60
N ARG A 20 -15.66 0.28 9.49
CA ARG A 20 -14.97 -0.82 8.82
C ARG A 20 -13.77 -0.30 8.04
N TRP A 21 -12.77 -1.14 7.91
CA TRP A 21 -11.58 -0.83 7.15
C TRP A 21 -11.00 -2.10 6.52
N GLY A 22 -10.07 -1.96 5.61
CA GLY A 22 -9.29 -3.03 4.99
C GLY A 22 -7.87 -2.57 4.78
N ILE A 23 -6.97 -3.50 4.56
CA ILE A 23 -5.58 -3.26 4.27
C ILE A 23 -5.13 -4.16 3.12
N GLU A 24 -4.35 -3.57 2.23
CA GLU A 24 -3.64 -4.24 1.16
C GLU A 24 -2.16 -4.11 1.47
N VAL A 25 -1.44 -5.23 1.45
CA VAL A 25 0.00 -5.28 1.69
C VAL A 25 0.66 -5.80 0.43
N GLU A 26 1.31 -4.90 -0.29
CA GLU A 26 2.06 -5.21 -1.49
C GLU A 26 3.47 -5.68 -1.13
N THR A 27 3.97 -6.67 -1.84
CA THR A 27 5.33 -7.18 -1.68
C THR A 27 5.85 -7.82 -2.95
N GLY A 28 7.12 -7.59 -3.27
CA GLY A 28 7.86 -8.32 -4.29
C GLY A 28 8.55 -9.59 -3.75
N ALA A 29 8.21 -10.02 -2.53
CA ALA A 29 8.80 -11.17 -1.86
C ALA A 29 7.73 -12.10 -1.25
N GLY A 30 6.56 -12.17 -1.89
CA GLY A 30 5.39 -12.88 -1.36
C GLY A 30 5.40 -14.40 -1.51
N ARG A 31 6.27 -14.94 -2.34
CA ARG A 31 6.33 -16.38 -2.66
C ARG A 31 6.38 -17.26 -1.41
N GLY A 32 5.49 -18.26 -1.37
CA GLY A 32 5.45 -19.25 -0.30
C GLY A 32 4.92 -18.74 1.04
N ILE A 33 4.30 -17.56 1.07
CA ILE A 33 3.58 -17.09 2.25
C ILE A 33 2.17 -17.68 2.23
N ASP A 34 1.82 -18.37 3.30
CA ASP A 34 0.47 -18.91 3.47
C ASP A 34 -0.56 -17.78 3.61
N ASN A 35 -1.58 -17.83 2.77
CA ASN A 35 -2.66 -16.85 2.83
C ASN A 35 -3.57 -17.12 4.05
N PRO A 36 -3.67 -16.21 5.02
CA PRO A 36 -4.51 -16.42 6.19
C PRO A 36 -5.98 -16.56 5.80
N ARG A 37 -6.74 -17.32 6.59
CA ARG A 37 -8.14 -17.55 6.30
C ARG A 37 -8.93 -16.25 6.13
N GLY A 38 -9.59 -16.13 4.98
CA GLY A 38 -10.42 -14.97 4.63
C GLY A 38 -9.65 -13.80 4.03
N TRP A 39 -8.33 -13.92 3.87
CA TRP A 39 -7.53 -13.02 3.07
C TRP A 39 -7.54 -13.48 1.62
N ASP A 40 -7.28 -12.55 0.72
CA ASP A 40 -7.09 -12.82 -0.70
C ASP A 40 -5.63 -12.50 -1.05
N CYS A 41 -5.01 -13.33 -1.87
CA CYS A 41 -3.66 -13.10 -2.39
C CYS A 41 -3.77 -12.99 -3.90
N ARG A 42 -3.28 -11.92 -4.45
CA ARG A 42 -3.39 -11.61 -5.89
C ARG A 42 -2.02 -11.29 -6.43
N ASP A 43 -1.79 -11.70 -7.68
CA ASP A 43 -0.61 -11.27 -8.43
C ASP A 43 -0.69 -9.76 -8.69
N ASP A 44 0.42 -9.06 -8.52
CA ASP A 44 0.51 -7.63 -8.78
C ASP A 44 1.68 -7.32 -9.73
N GLY A 45 1.39 -7.30 -11.01
CA GLY A 45 2.35 -7.00 -12.08
C GLY A 45 2.86 -5.55 -12.09
N SER A 46 2.44 -4.69 -11.13
CA SER A 46 2.98 -3.34 -10.96
C SER A 46 4.22 -3.31 -10.05
N LEU A 47 4.54 -4.42 -9.39
CA LEU A 47 5.63 -4.55 -8.45
C LEU A 47 6.90 -5.07 -9.12
N GLU A 48 8.03 -4.75 -8.52
CA GLU A 48 9.30 -5.39 -8.84
C GLU A 48 9.57 -6.51 -7.84
N SER A 49 10.10 -7.65 -8.33
CA SER A 49 10.52 -8.73 -7.44
C SER A 49 11.66 -8.27 -6.53
N ALA A 50 11.55 -8.57 -5.24
CA ALA A 50 12.58 -8.27 -4.25
C ALA A 50 13.87 -9.09 -4.46
N TYR A 51 13.77 -10.16 -5.21
CA TYR A 51 14.90 -11.05 -5.54
C TYR A 51 15.60 -10.65 -6.85
N GLY A 52 15.20 -9.50 -7.41
CA GLY A 52 15.67 -8.98 -8.68
C GLY A 52 14.96 -9.67 -9.84
N ASN A 53 14.90 -8.99 -10.98
CA ASN A 53 14.56 -9.66 -12.21
C ASN A 53 15.72 -10.62 -12.49
N LYS A 54 15.45 -11.89 -12.40
CA LYS A 54 16.40 -12.90 -12.87
C LYS A 54 16.39 -12.99 -14.41
N TYR A 55 15.50 -12.23 -15.09
CA TYR A 55 15.75 -11.94 -16.48
C TYR A 55 16.98 -11.04 -16.50
N VAL A 56 18.08 -11.66 -16.40
CA VAL A 56 19.31 -11.06 -16.82
C VAL A 56 19.19 -11.09 -18.34
N ASP A 57 19.15 -9.90 -18.97
CA ASP A 57 19.41 -9.82 -20.39
C ASP A 57 20.60 -10.79 -20.65
N PRO A 58 20.53 -11.69 -21.64
CA PRO A 58 21.65 -12.59 -21.90
C PRO A 58 23.00 -11.87 -21.97
N GLU A 59 23.01 -10.57 -22.32
CA GLU A 59 24.19 -9.71 -22.30
C GLU A 59 24.61 -9.28 -20.88
N ASP A 60 23.71 -9.27 -19.88
CA ASP A 60 23.94 -8.87 -18.48
C ASP A 60 23.95 -10.06 -17.52
N CYS A 61 23.82 -11.29 -18.02
CA CYS A 61 23.88 -12.49 -17.21
C CYS A 61 25.26 -12.61 -16.57
N ASP A 62 25.34 -12.88 -15.26
CA ASP A 62 26.60 -13.24 -14.58
C ASP A 62 27.28 -14.46 -15.22
N TYR A 63 26.51 -15.19 -16.02
CA TYR A 63 26.96 -16.30 -16.86
C TYR A 63 26.94 -15.94 -18.36
N SER A 64 27.04 -14.65 -18.71
CA SER A 64 27.09 -14.17 -20.09
C SER A 64 28.20 -14.84 -20.91
N GLU A 65 29.26 -15.31 -20.24
CA GLU A 65 30.32 -16.11 -20.86
C GLU A 65 29.80 -17.44 -21.45
N LEU A 66 28.70 -17.97 -20.93
CA LEU A 66 28.06 -19.20 -21.43
C LEU A 66 27.22 -18.98 -22.69
N HIS A 67 26.84 -17.72 -22.96
CA HIS A 67 26.04 -17.36 -24.15
C HIS A 67 26.87 -16.87 -25.32
N ILE A 68 28.19 -16.90 -25.19
CA ILE A 68 29.11 -16.57 -26.27
C ILE A 68 29.43 -17.86 -27.04
N GLU A 69 28.90 -17.97 -28.26
CA GLU A 69 29.14 -19.14 -29.13
C GLU A 69 30.62 -19.38 -29.42
N GLU A 70 31.38 -18.33 -29.59
CA GLU A 70 32.80 -18.40 -29.91
C GLU A 70 33.63 -17.61 -28.89
N ILE A 71 34.67 -18.23 -28.35
CA ILE A 71 35.60 -17.60 -27.42
C ILE A 71 37.01 -17.51 -27.98
N GLU A 72 37.73 -16.47 -27.60
CA GLU A 72 39.15 -16.32 -27.91
C GLU A 72 40.01 -17.04 -26.85
N VAL A 73 40.76 -18.03 -27.28
CA VAL A 73 41.69 -18.76 -26.43
C VAL A 73 43.11 -18.50 -26.86
N THR A 74 43.92 -18.04 -25.93
CA THR A 74 45.37 -17.90 -26.16
C THR A 74 46.13 -19.12 -25.73
N ARG A 75 46.74 -19.81 -26.65
CA ARG A 75 47.53 -20.99 -26.33
C ARG A 75 48.81 -20.59 -25.58
N THR A 76 49.01 -21.25 -24.47
CA THR A 76 50.14 -21.00 -23.57
C THR A 76 51.50 -21.47 -24.14
N ASP A 77 51.47 -22.41 -25.10
CA ASP A 77 52.67 -22.98 -25.72
C ASP A 77 53.34 -22.06 -26.75
N ASN A 78 52.57 -21.17 -27.39
CA ASN A 78 53.05 -20.33 -28.48
C ASN A 78 52.50 -18.92 -28.49
N GLY A 79 51.67 -18.54 -27.54
CA GLY A 79 51.07 -17.18 -27.41
C GLY A 79 50.11 -16.82 -28.52
N ARG A 80 49.67 -17.76 -29.37
CA ARG A 80 48.69 -17.49 -30.44
C ARG A 80 47.27 -17.54 -29.87
N THR A 81 46.54 -16.46 -30.14
CA THR A 81 45.10 -16.38 -29.92
C THR A 81 44.35 -17.03 -31.08
N MET A 82 43.37 -17.84 -30.80
CA MET A 82 42.48 -18.45 -31.77
C MET A 82 41.07 -18.44 -31.24
N THR A 83 40.12 -18.24 -32.15
CA THR A 83 38.69 -18.34 -31.83
C THR A 83 38.29 -19.82 -31.90
N ILE A 84 37.62 -20.30 -30.91
CA ILE A 84 37.06 -21.67 -30.87
C ILE A 84 35.59 -21.59 -30.48
N GLU A 85 34.80 -22.60 -30.83
CA GLU A 85 33.48 -22.79 -30.29
C GLU A 85 33.57 -22.90 -28.75
N ASN A 86 32.71 -22.18 -28.07
CA ASN A 86 32.67 -22.26 -26.60
C ASN A 86 32.13 -23.63 -26.19
N PRO A 87 32.93 -24.48 -25.53
CA PRO A 87 32.48 -25.81 -25.14
C PRO A 87 31.39 -25.76 -24.04
N ASP A 88 31.26 -24.64 -23.36
CA ASP A 88 30.29 -24.45 -22.30
C ASP A 88 29.08 -23.59 -22.78
N TYR A 89 29.02 -23.36 -24.14
CA TYR A 89 27.92 -22.58 -24.72
C TYR A 89 26.56 -23.17 -24.34
N GLN A 90 25.71 -22.33 -23.84
CA GLN A 90 24.30 -22.62 -23.61
C GLN A 90 23.46 -21.61 -24.39
N ASP A 91 22.53 -22.11 -25.18
CA ASP A 91 21.56 -21.26 -25.87
C ASP A 91 20.78 -20.46 -24.81
N PRO A 92 20.70 -19.13 -24.91
CA PRO A 92 19.95 -18.30 -23.98
C PRO A 92 18.51 -18.77 -23.75
N ASP A 93 17.86 -19.31 -24.78
CA ASP A 93 16.48 -19.83 -24.72
C ASP A 93 16.36 -21.13 -23.91
N TYR A 94 17.48 -21.85 -23.66
CA TYR A 94 17.55 -23.11 -22.92
C TYR A 94 18.53 -23.09 -21.74
N CYS A 95 19.03 -21.90 -21.40
CA CYS A 95 19.95 -21.77 -20.27
C CYS A 95 19.21 -22.04 -18.95
N ASP A 96 19.74 -23.00 -18.17
CA ASP A 96 19.20 -23.32 -16.83
C ASP A 96 19.18 -22.09 -15.88
N TYR A 97 19.92 -21.03 -16.21
CA TYR A 97 20.01 -19.79 -15.46
C TYR A 97 19.20 -18.63 -16.04
N CYS A 98 18.90 -18.66 -17.35
CA CYS A 98 18.20 -17.59 -18.06
C CYS A 98 16.89 -18.06 -18.71
N GLY A 99 16.83 -19.29 -19.23
CA GLY A 99 15.73 -19.76 -20.10
C GLY A 99 14.47 -20.22 -19.38
N ASP A 100 14.59 -20.68 -18.13
CA ASP A 100 13.43 -21.16 -17.33
C ASP A 100 12.77 -20.06 -16.49
N VAL A 101 13.17 -18.84 -16.69
CA VAL A 101 12.84 -17.75 -15.77
C VAL A 101 11.55 -17.01 -16.12
N GLU A 102 10.99 -17.22 -17.32
CA GLU A 102 9.71 -16.60 -17.72
C GLU A 102 8.49 -17.08 -16.92
N GLN A 103 8.57 -18.17 -16.18
CA GLN A 103 7.41 -18.71 -15.45
C GLN A 103 7.37 -18.42 -13.94
N ASP A 104 8.47 -17.96 -13.33
CA ASP A 104 8.58 -17.90 -11.85
C ASP A 104 8.47 -16.48 -11.25
N TYR A 105 8.31 -15.42 -12.07
CA TYR A 105 8.38 -14.02 -11.58
C TYR A 105 7.09 -13.47 -11.04
N ASP A 106 5.96 -13.90 -11.56
CA ASP A 106 4.65 -13.43 -11.13
C ASP A 106 4.33 -13.87 -9.69
N ASP A 107 4.92 -15.00 -9.26
CA ASP A 107 4.66 -15.59 -7.94
C ASP A 107 5.24 -14.79 -6.76
N ASP A 108 6.26 -13.95 -6.98
CA ASP A 108 6.89 -13.16 -5.92
C ASP A 108 6.17 -11.83 -5.68
N CYS A 109 5.58 -11.27 -6.73
CA CYS A 109 4.95 -9.97 -6.73
C CYS A 109 3.47 -10.10 -6.42
N VAL A 110 3.11 -9.98 -5.16
CA VAL A 110 1.74 -10.19 -4.71
C VAL A 110 1.22 -9.06 -3.85
N GLU A 111 -0.10 -8.94 -3.83
CA GLU A 111 -0.88 -8.11 -2.94
C GLU A 111 -1.72 -8.99 -2.01
N PHE A 112 -1.50 -8.88 -0.71
CA PHE A 112 -2.35 -9.50 0.30
C PHE A 112 -3.49 -8.56 0.68
N VAL A 113 -4.72 -8.94 0.32
CA VAL A 113 -5.92 -8.14 0.58
C VAL A 113 -6.67 -8.69 1.78
N SER A 114 -6.86 -7.86 2.80
CA SER A 114 -7.58 -8.27 4.01
C SER A 114 -9.08 -8.44 3.77
N PRO A 115 -9.76 -9.29 4.55
CA PRO A 115 -11.21 -9.17 4.69
C PRO A 115 -11.57 -7.82 5.31
N ILE A 116 -12.87 -7.52 5.36
CA ILE A 116 -13.37 -6.34 6.08
C ILE A 116 -13.05 -6.48 7.57
N LEU A 117 -12.31 -5.53 8.11
CA LEU A 117 -11.86 -5.48 9.48
C LEU A 117 -12.66 -4.45 10.29
N THR A 118 -12.92 -4.77 11.56
CA THR A 118 -13.56 -3.85 12.52
C THR A 118 -12.63 -3.51 13.69
N SER A 119 -11.60 -4.32 13.91
CA SER A 119 -10.56 -4.12 14.93
C SER A 119 -9.23 -3.77 14.27
N VAL A 120 -8.42 -2.94 14.90
CA VAL A 120 -7.02 -2.71 14.50
C VAL A 120 -6.14 -3.93 14.78
N HIS A 121 -6.58 -4.84 15.63
CA HIS A 121 -5.88 -6.09 15.89
C HIS A 121 -6.38 -7.18 14.92
N SER A 122 -5.54 -7.54 13.98
CA SER A 122 -5.79 -8.59 13.00
C SER A 122 -4.70 -9.65 13.06
N ARG A 123 -5.10 -10.87 13.46
CA ARG A 123 -4.17 -12.02 13.47
C ARG A 123 -3.70 -12.39 12.06
N GLY A 124 -4.52 -12.17 11.04
CA GLY A 124 -4.13 -12.41 9.65
C GLY A 124 -3.04 -11.44 9.21
N LEU A 125 -3.19 -10.13 9.52
CA LEU A 125 -2.15 -9.14 9.26
C LEU A 125 -0.85 -9.48 10.02
N GLU A 126 -0.95 -9.83 11.30
CA GLU A 126 0.20 -10.21 12.11
C GLU A 126 0.93 -11.43 11.51
N ALA A 127 0.20 -12.45 11.05
CA ALA A 127 0.78 -13.64 10.42
C ALA A 127 1.54 -13.28 9.13
N ILE A 128 0.91 -12.53 8.20
CA ILE A 128 1.56 -12.10 6.95
C ILE A 128 2.82 -11.28 7.25
N LEU A 129 2.74 -10.31 8.14
CA LEU A 129 3.87 -9.44 8.45
C LEU A 129 5.02 -10.19 9.16
N THR A 130 4.72 -11.20 9.97
CA THR A 130 5.74 -12.05 10.58
C THR A 130 6.54 -12.82 9.53
N GLU A 131 5.88 -13.28 8.47
CA GLU A 131 6.54 -13.94 7.34
C GLU A 131 7.30 -12.96 6.44
N LEU A 132 6.82 -11.73 6.32
CA LEU A 132 7.44 -10.69 5.48
C LEU A 132 8.61 -9.97 6.17
N GLU A 133 8.59 -9.83 7.50
CA GLU A 133 9.60 -9.05 8.25
C GLU A 133 11.06 -9.45 7.93
N PRO A 134 11.40 -10.75 7.80
CA PRO A 134 12.75 -11.16 7.42
C PRO A 134 13.06 -11.08 5.93
N ARG A 135 12.08 -10.73 5.09
CA ARG A 135 12.23 -10.74 3.63
C ARG A 135 12.73 -9.40 3.10
N PRO A 136 13.34 -9.37 1.91
CA PRO A 136 13.74 -8.14 1.27
C PRO A 136 12.54 -7.22 1.01
N ILE A 137 12.79 -5.92 1.03
CA ILE A 137 11.80 -4.88 0.75
C ILE A 137 12.06 -4.33 -0.65
N THR A 138 11.01 -4.19 -1.47
CA THR A 138 11.05 -3.48 -2.73
C THR A 138 10.50 -2.07 -2.57
N HIS A 139 11.11 -1.11 -3.25
CA HIS A 139 10.67 0.30 -3.21
C HIS A 139 9.39 0.57 -4.01
N THR A 140 8.99 -0.34 -4.89
CA THR A 140 7.72 -0.26 -5.63
C THR A 140 6.52 -0.69 -4.80
N ALA A 141 6.75 -1.55 -3.80
CA ALA A 141 5.70 -2.03 -2.92
C ALA A 141 5.15 -0.92 -2.00
N GLY A 142 3.94 -1.11 -1.52
CA GLY A 142 3.27 -0.19 -0.60
C GLY A 142 2.27 -0.87 0.31
N VAL A 143 1.67 -0.07 1.17
CA VAL A 143 0.57 -0.50 2.03
C VAL A 143 -0.59 0.45 1.84
N HIS A 144 -1.72 -0.08 1.42
CA HIS A 144 -2.94 0.69 1.21
C HIS A 144 -3.95 0.39 2.32
N VAL A 145 -4.55 1.44 2.87
CA VAL A 145 -5.58 1.31 3.89
C VAL A 145 -6.88 1.89 3.36
N HIS A 146 -7.88 1.04 3.22
CA HIS A 146 -9.24 1.41 2.85
C HIS A 146 -10.08 1.63 4.10
N VAL A 147 -10.69 2.80 4.23
CA VAL A 147 -11.57 3.12 5.36
C VAL A 147 -12.95 3.45 4.84
N GLU A 148 -13.97 2.76 5.37
CA GLU A 148 -15.37 3.01 5.04
C GLU A 148 -15.72 4.51 5.21
N ALA A 149 -16.29 5.11 4.18
CA ALA A 149 -16.59 6.53 4.12
C ALA A 149 -17.93 6.84 3.42
N SER A 150 -18.76 5.82 3.20
CA SER A 150 -20.06 5.94 2.52
C SER A 150 -21.09 6.77 3.32
N ASP A 151 -20.84 7.00 4.60
CA ASP A 151 -21.63 7.87 5.49
C ASP A 151 -21.22 9.33 5.45
N LEU A 152 -20.08 9.65 4.82
CA LEU A 152 -19.62 11.04 4.71
C LEU A 152 -20.43 11.82 3.70
N THR A 153 -20.68 13.08 4.03
CA THR A 153 -21.19 14.07 3.09
C THR A 153 -20.05 14.67 2.25
N PRO A 154 -20.32 15.25 1.05
CA PRO A 154 -19.28 15.90 0.26
C PRO A 154 -18.48 16.95 1.04
N PRO A 155 -19.10 17.84 1.87
CA PRO A 155 -18.31 18.75 2.70
C PRO A 155 -17.35 18.06 3.66
N GLN A 156 -17.73 16.92 4.24
CA GLN A 156 -16.86 16.16 5.16
C GLN A 156 -15.68 15.54 4.43
N VAL A 157 -15.89 14.95 3.24
CA VAL A 157 -14.81 14.46 2.38
C VAL A 157 -13.85 15.59 2.01
N ALA A 158 -14.38 16.76 1.62
CA ALA A 158 -13.56 17.92 1.31
C ALA A 158 -12.72 18.40 2.51
N GLN A 159 -13.29 18.37 3.72
CA GLN A 159 -12.56 18.73 4.94
C GLN A 159 -11.47 17.71 5.28
N LEU A 160 -11.74 16.41 5.09
CA LEU A 160 -10.73 15.36 5.26
C LEU A 160 -9.56 15.59 4.32
N LEU A 161 -9.83 15.81 3.03
CA LEU A 161 -8.79 16.02 2.03
C LEU A 161 -7.91 17.23 2.36
N LEU A 162 -8.51 18.36 2.75
CA LEU A 162 -7.78 19.55 3.17
C LEU A 162 -6.98 19.33 4.46
N ALA A 163 -7.53 18.56 5.40
CA ALA A 163 -6.85 18.24 6.64
C ALA A 163 -5.62 17.35 6.36
N TYR A 164 -5.80 16.33 5.54
CA TYR A 164 -4.71 15.42 5.18
C TYR A 164 -3.59 16.15 4.42
N ASP A 165 -3.90 16.95 3.40
CA ASP A 165 -2.90 17.77 2.68
C ASP A 165 -2.06 18.62 3.63
N ARG A 166 -2.69 19.17 4.67
CA ARG A 166 -1.98 19.93 5.67
C ARG A 166 -1.05 19.08 6.54
N LEU A 167 -1.48 17.86 6.89
CA LEU A 167 -0.70 16.95 7.72
C LEU A 167 0.38 16.22 6.93
N GLU A 168 0.21 16.07 5.65
CA GLU A 168 1.09 15.28 4.80
C GLU A 168 2.57 15.68 4.93
N PRO A 169 2.97 16.96 4.97
CA PRO A 169 4.36 17.34 5.20
C PRO A 169 4.93 16.86 6.55
N ILE A 170 4.06 16.70 7.56
CA ILE A 170 4.47 16.25 8.91
C ILE A 170 4.69 14.73 8.93
N ILE A 171 3.84 13.99 8.21
CA ILE A 171 3.86 12.53 8.21
C ILE A 171 4.67 11.94 7.05
N GLU A 172 5.03 12.75 6.08
CA GLU A 172 5.73 12.33 4.85
C GLU A 172 7.05 11.60 5.13
N ALA A 173 7.82 12.03 6.11
CA ALA A 173 9.05 11.37 6.52
C ALA A 173 8.83 9.94 7.07
N SER A 174 7.58 9.59 7.41
CA SER A 174 7.19 8.28 7.93
C SER A 174 6.78 7.30 6.83
N TYR A 175 6.62 7.76 5.59
CA TYR A 175 6.09 6.92 4.53
C TYR A 175 7.06 5.83 4.06
N GLN A 176 8.36 6.03 4.25
CA GLN A 176 9.42 5.10 3.84
C GLN A 176 9.31 4.63 2.38
N ARG A 177 8.70 5.43 1.53
CA ARG A 177 8.53 5.15 0.11
C ARG A 177 9.46 6.05 -0.69
N GLU A 178 10.45 5.44 -1.36
CA GLU A 178 11.44 6.17 -2.16
C GLU A 178 10.81 6.65 -3.47
N GLU A 179 10.04 5.80 -4.13
CA GLU A 179 9.36 6.14 -5.36
C GLU A 179 7.89 6.49 -5.11
N ARG A 180 7.45 7.63 -5.65
CA ARG A 180 6.10 8.18 -5.45
C ARG A 180 5.25 8.18 -6.71
N GLY A 181 5.61 7.41 -7.73
CA GLY A 181 4.85 7.33 -8.96
C GLY A 181 3.38 7.01 -8.74
N TYR A 182 3.12 6.08 -7.82
CA TYR A 182 1.78 5.55 -7.51
C TYR A 182 1.14 6.12 -6.23
N CYS A 183 1.81 7.04 -5.53
CA CYS A 183 1.27 7.67 -4.31
C CYS A 183 1.69 9.12 -4.14
N LYS A 184 1.78 9.86 -5.23
CA LYS A 184 2.21 11.27 -5.23
C LYS A 184 1.28 12.13 -4.37
N ARG A 185 1.82 13.17 -3.77
CA ARG A 185 1.02 14.21 -3.14
C ARG A 185 0.15 14.92 -4.18
N ARG A 186 -1.12 15.17 -3.85
CA ARG A 186 -1.98 15.98 -4.72
C ARG A 186 -1.47 17.41 -4.82
N SER A 187 -1.59 17.98 -6.01
CA SER A 187 -1.34 19.42 -6.17
C SER A 187 -2.43 20.24 -5.48
N THR A 188 -2.06 21.41 -4.99
CA THR A 188 -3.04 22.34 -4.39
C THR A 188 -4.17 22.70 -5.35
N SER A 189 -3.90 22.79 -6.66
CA SER A 189 -4.91 23.06 -7.69
C SER A 189 -5.96 21.95 -7.76
N GLU A 190 -5.55 20.69 -7.79
CA GLU A 190 -6.45 19.53 -7.79
C GLU A 190 -7.32 19.48 -6.52
N ILE A 191 -6.70 19.70 -5.36
CA ILE A 191 -7.43 19.73 -4.08
C ILE A 191 -8.51 20.82 -4.13
N LEU A 192 -8.16 22.02 -4.60
CA LEU A 192 -9.11 23.12 -4.69
C LEU A 192 -10.24 22.85 -5.69
N GLU A 193 -9.99 22.17 -6.80
CA GLU A 193 -11.02 21.75 -7.75
C GLU A 193 -12.02 20.79 -7.11
N ILE A 194 -11.53 19.72 -6.48
CA ILE A 194 -12.36 18.74 -5.77
C ILE A 194 -13.18 19.42 -4.68
N VAL A 195 -12.55 20.24 -3.85
CA VAL A 195 -13.23 20.97 -2.77
C VAL A 195 -14.31 21.92 -3.29
N ARG A 196 -14.07 22.59 -4.42
CA ARG A 196 -15.08 23.46 -5.05
C ARG A 196 -16.28 22.67 -5.56
N GLU A 197 -16.03 21.53 -6.18
CA GLU A 197 -17.11 20.65 -6.66
C GLU A 197 -17.96 20.14 -5.51
N TYR A 198 -17.32 19.63 -4.46
CA TYR A 198 -18.03 19.13 -3.27
C TYR A 198 -18.83 20.21 -2.55
N LYS A 199 -18.33 21.45 -2.54
CA LYS A 199 -19.08 22.61 -2.01
C LYS A 199 -20.26 23.01 -2.87
N ARG A 200 -20.20 22.80 -4.20
CA ARG A 200 -21.33 23.11 -5.11
C ARG A 200 -22.49 22.13 -4.93
N ASN A 201 -22.19 20.89 -4.56
CA ASN A 201 -23.19 19.85 -4.35
C ASN A 201 -23.10 19.24 -2.94
N PRO A 202 -23.38 20.03 -1.88
CA PRO A 202 -23.16 19.60 -0.49
C PRO A 202 -24.10 18.48 -0.01
N LYS A 203 -25.17 18.21 -0.77
CA LYS A 203 -26.15 17.15 -0.48
C LYS A 203 -26.04 15.98 -1.47
N GLY A 204 -25.10 16.04 -2.39
CA GLY A 204 -24.84 14.96 -3.34
C GLY A 204 -24.28 13.71 -2.64
N ASN A 205 -24.23 12.64 -3.39
CA ASN A 205 -23.53 11.43 -2.95
C ASN A 205 -22.04 11.59 -3.33
N PRO A 206 -21.10 11.52 -2.39
CA PRO A 206 -19.67 11.60 -2.71
C PRO A 206 -19.20 10.57 -3.75
N ARG A 207 -19.89 9.44 -3.84
CA ARG A 207 -19.56 8.36 -4.81
C ARG A 207 -19.76 8.78 -6.27
N ASP A 208 -20.64 9.74 -6.53
CA ASP A 208 -21.01 10.20 -7.88
C ASP A 208 -20.23 11.46 -8.29
N MET A 209 -19.26 11.89 -7.48
CA MET A 209 -18.52 13.13 -7.70
C MET A 209 -17.15 12.87 -8.33
N ARG A 210 -16.55 13.91 -8.92
CA ARG A 210 -15.20 13.81 -9.45
C ARG A 210 -14.18 13.61 -8.33
N HIS A 211 -13.31 12.62 -8.47
CA HIS A 211 -12.34 12.23 -7.46
C HIS A 211 -10.88 12.56 -7.81
N GLY A 212 -10.60 12.94 -9.06
CA GLY A 212 -9.26 13.23 -9.54
C GLY A 212 -8.45 11.96 -9.89
N ASP A 213 -7.15 11.99 -9.64
CA ASP A 213 -6.23 10.89 -9.91
C ASP A 213 -6.29 9.82 -8.80
N ARG A 214 -6.09 8.55 -9.17
CA ARG A 214 -5.97 7.42 -8.23
C ARG A 214 -4.56 7.26 -7.65
N TYR A 215 -3.53 7.68 -8.38
CA TYR A 215 -2.12 7.52 -8.00
C TYR A 215 -1.65 8.62 -7.06
N VAL A 216 -2.37 8.81 -5.99
CA VAL A 216 -2.15 9.86 -4.99
C VAL A 216 -2.21 9.29 -3.58
N SER A 217 -1.62 10.00 -2.62
CA SER A 217 -1.56 9.60 -1.21
C SER A 217 -2.93 9.34 -0.58
N VAL A 218 -3.96 10.08 -1.00
CA VAL A 218 -5.37 9.86 -0.63
C VAL A 218 -6.21 9.70 -1.90
N ASN A 219 -6.57 8.48 -2.22
CA ASN A 219 -7.37 8.13 -3.39
C ASN A 219 -8.86 8.16 -3.04
N LEU A 220 -9.60 9.05 -3.69
CA LEU A 220 -11.05 9.19 -3.55
C LEU A 220 -11.84 8.36 -4.58
N ILE A 221 -11.20 7.81 -5.62
CA ILE A 221 -11.88 6.93 -6.60
C ILE A 221 -12.41 5.68 -5.90
N ALA A 222 -11.77 5.24 -4.83
CA ALA A 222 -12.26 4.14 -3.99
C ALA A 222 -13.65 4.40 -3.38
N LEU A 223 -14.11 5.66 -3.30
CA LEU A 223 -15.50 5.98 -2.91
C LEU A 223 -16.49 5.45 -3.93
N GLU A 224 -16.20 5.60 -5.22
CA GLU A 224 -17.07 5.14 -6.31
C GLU A 224 -17.22 3.61 -6.29
N SER A 225 -16.11 2.89 -6.27
CA SER A 225 -16.08 1.44 -6.40
C SER A 225 -16.42 0.71 -5.10
N HIS A 226 -15.89 1.18 -3.97
CA HIS A 226 -15.93 0.45 -2.69
C HIS A 226 -16.64 1.21 -1.56
N GLY A 227 -16.94 2.50 -1.74
CA GLY A 227 -17.48 3.35 -0.66
C GLY A 227 -16.45 3.65 0.42
N THR A 228 -15.15 3.57 0.08
CA THR A 228 -14.04 3.79 1.00
C THR A 228 -13.18 4.98 0.56
N ILE A 229 -12.45 5.56 1.49
CA ILE A 229 -11.28 6.39 1.18
C ILE A 229 -10.05 5.53 1.35
N GLU A 230 -9.17 5.54 0.35
CA GLU A 230 -7.94 4.75 0.34
C GLU A 230 -6.74 5.66 0.62
N PHE A 231 -5.92 5.25 1.58
CA PHE A 231 -4.67 5.91 1.96
C PHE A 231 -3.50 5.06 1.44
N ARG A 232 -2.76 5.59 0.47
CA ARG A 232 -1.74 4.87 -0.32
C ARG A 232 -0.30 5.28 0.01
N ALA A 233 -0.09 6.22 0.91
CA ALA A 233 1.20 6.86 1.09
C ALA A 233 2.24 6.01 1.84
N MET A 234 1.82 4.97 2.57
CA MET A 234 2.73 4.14 3.35
C MET A 234 3.52 3.21 2.43
N GLY A 235 4.84 3.21 2.60
CA GLY A 235 5.74 2.29 1.93
C GLY A 235 5.70 0.87 2.52
N PRO A 236 6.54 -0.03 2.03
CA PRO A 236 6.56 -1.43 2.44
C PRO A 236 7.18 -1.59 3.84
N VAL A 237 6.36 -1.38 4.85
CA VAL A 237 6.74 -1.55 6.26
C VAL A 237 6.12 -2.83 6.78
N TYR A 238 6.94 -3.86 6.99
CA TYR A 238 6.49 -5.18 7.43
C TYR A 238 6.50 -5.34 8.96
N ASN A 239 6.23 -4.25 9.68
CA ASN A 239 6.11 -4.25 11.12
C ASN A 239 4.65 -4.10 11.55
N TYR A 240 4.13 -5.11 12.25
CA TYR A 240 2.73 -5.16 12.67
C TYR A 240 2.32 -3.95 13.52
N HIS A 241 3.17 -3.53 14.45
CA HIS A 241 2.86 -2.40 15.32
C HIS A 241 2.74 -1.10 14.52
N THR A 242 3.69 -0.84 13.63
CA THR A 242 3.68 0.33 12.74
C THR A 242 2.44 0.36 11.86
N LEU A 243 2.12 -0.74 11.18
CA LEU A 243 0.96 -0.79 10.28
C LEU A 243 -0.37 -0.72 11.03
N SER A 244 -0.48 -1.31 12.21
CA SER A 244 -1.68 -1.17 13.05
C SER A 244 -1.90 0.30 13.45
N ARG A 245 -0.82 1.05 13.73
CA ARG A 245 -0.90 2.47 14.06
C ARG A 245 -1.24 3.33 12.83
N TRP A 246 -0.69 2.98 11.68
CA TRP A 246 -1.07 3.62 10.42
C TRP A 246 -2.55 3.42 10.09
N ALA A 247 -3.05 2.19 10.16
CA ALA A 247 -4.45 1.89 9.96
C ALA A 247 -5.36 2.63 10.95
N LEU A 248 -4.95 2.69 12.22
CA LEU A 248 -5.66 3.47 13.24
C LEU A 248 -5.69 4.97 12.89
N PHE A 249 -4.56 5.53 12.45
CA PHE A 249 -4.49 6.92 11.98
C PHE A 249 -5.47 7.19 10.84
N CYS A 250 -5.45 6.37 9.79
CA CYS A 250 -6.34 6.51 8.64
C CYS A 250 -7.82 6.44 9.05
N ARG A 251 -8.16 5.47 9.89
CA ARG A 251 -9.52 5.31 10.41
C ARG A 251 -9.97 6.53 11.22
N GLU A 252 -9.14 7.03 12.11
CA GLU A 252 -9.47 8.18 12.95
C GLU A 252 -9.55 9.48 12.13
N MET A 253 -8.78 9.64 11.06
CA MET A 253 -8.95 10.76 10.13
C MET A 253 -10.38 10.78 9.53
N VAL A 254 -10.88 9.63 9.11
CA VAL A 254 -12.25 9.52 8.56
C VAL A 254 -13.29 9.74 9.67
N ASN A 255 -13.09 9.18 10.86
CA ASN A 255 -13.98 9.37 12.00
C ASN A 255 -14.09 10.85 12.40
N LEU A 256 -12.99 11.57 12.46
CA LEU A 256 -13.00 13.00 12.80
C LEU A 256 -13.70 13.82 11.74
N ALA A 257 -13.53 13.52 10.45
CA ALA A 257 -14.26 14.16 9.37
C ALA A 257 -15.77 13.91 9.46
N ALA A 258 -16.17 12.65 9.70
CA ALA A 258 -17.57 12.28 9.93
C ALA A 258 -18.21 13.04 11.10
N SER A 259 -17.40 13.32 12.10
CA SER A 259 -17.80 14.03 13.31
C SER A 259 -17.79 15.58 13.16
N GLY A 260 -17.47 16.07 11.98
CA GLY A 260 -17.49 17.50 11.66
C GLY A 260 -16.22 18.26 12.04
N VAL A 261 -15.12 17.57 12.38
CA VAL A 261 -13.80 18.22 12.53
C VAL A 261 -13.36 18.74 11.16
N THR A 262 -12.97 20.00 11.11
CA THR A 262 -12.64 20.68 9.87
C THR A 262 -11.15 20.88 9.69
N ALA A 263 -10.70 21.16 8.47
CA ALA A 263 -9.31 21.51 8.19
C ALA A 263 -8.83 22.73 9.01
N LYS A 264 -9.74 23.61 9.41
CA LYS A 264 -9.42 24.76 10.27
C LYS A 264 -9.00 24.31 11.68
N ASP A 265 -9.59 23.24 12.20
CA ASP A 265 -9.23 22.70 13.51
C ASP A 265 -7.80 22.15 13.52
N TRP A 266 -7.34 21.65 12.38
CA TRP A 266 -5.97 21.20 12.14
C TRP A 266 -4.98 22.33 11.88
N ALA A 267 -5.45 23.59 11.73
CA ALA A 267 -4.60 24.70 11.32
C ALA A 267 -3.42 25.01 12.26
N LYS A 268 -3.50 24.59 13.51
CA LYS A 268 -2.46 24.81 14.52
C LYS A 268 -1.52 23.61 14.70
N VAL A 269 -1.78 22.51 14.01
CA VAL A 269 -0.95 21.32 14.08
C VAL A 269 0.28 21.53 13.21
N SER A 270 1.46 21.44 13.80
CA SER A 270 2.75 21.66 13.16
C SER A 270 3.72 20.49 13.30
N ASP A 271 3.38 19.51 14.11
CA ASP A 271 4.22 18.37 14.43
C ASP A 271 3.39 17.13 14.79
N PHE A 272 4.07 16.03 14.99
CA PHE A 272 3.44 14.74 15.30
C PHE A 272 2.72 14.73 16.67
N ALA A 273 3.25 15.46 17.65
CA ALA A 273 2.61 15.61 18.97
C ALA A 273 1.29 16.37 18.85
N GLY A 274 1.22 17.35 17.95
CA GLY A 274 -0.01 18.05 17.62
C GLY A 274 -1.07 17.14 16.99
N ILE A 275 -0.67 16.23 16.12
CA ILE A 275 -1.56 15.20 15.55
C ILE A 275 -2.12 14.32 16.67
N GLU A 276 -1.26 13.82 17.54
CA GLU A 276 -1.66 13.00 18.70
C GLU A 276 -2.64 13.74 19.61
N ALA A 277 -2.36 15.01 19.90
CA ALA A 277 -3.24 15.84 20.71
C ALA A 277 -4.63 16.01 20.09
N MET A 278 -4.72 16.18 18.77
CA MET A 278 -5.98 16.28 18.06
C MET A 278 -6.79 14.99 18.17
N PHE A 279 -6.19 13.84 17.90
CA PHE A 279 -6.88 12.55 18.04
C PHE A 279 -7.32 12.30 19.48
N ASN A 280 -6.50 12.60 20.47
CA ASN A 280 -6.84 12.40 21.87
C ASN A 280 -7.91 13.39 22.37
N LYS A 281 -7.94 14.61 21.84
CA LYS A 281 -8.95 15.62 22.17
C LYS A 281 -10.31 15.17 21.66
N TYR A 282 -10.44 15.03 20.36
CA TYR A 282 -11.73 14.70 19.72
C TYR A 282 -12.11 13.24 19.95
N GLY A 283 -11.14 12.43 20.20
CA GLY A 283 -11.32 11.06 20.51
C GLY A 283 -12.15 10.76 21.74
N LYS A 284 -12.18 11.64 22.70
CA LYS A 284 -12.97 11.51 23.94
C LYS A 284 -14.41 12.03 23.78
N GLU A 285 -14.66 12.84 22.77
CA GLU A 285 -15.93 13.57 22.60
C GLU A 285 -16.95 12.85 21.73
N TYR A 286 -16.51 11.80 20.99
CA TYR A 286 -17.42 11.06 20.13
C TYR A 286 -17.83 9.73 20.77
N PRO A 287 -19.06 9.64 21.29
CA PRO A 287 -19.63 8.33 21.56
C PRO A 287 -19.71 7.57 20.23
N LEU A 288 -19.27 6.30 20.26
CA LEU A 288 -19.52 5.37 19.16
C LEU A 288 -21.00 5.51 18.77
N ALA A 289 -21.28 5.79 17.50
CA ALA A 289 -22.67 5.79 17.02
C ALA A 289 -23.33 4.51 17.52
N ALA A 290 -24.46 4.66 18.18
CA ALA A 290 -25.21 3.54 18.72
C ALA A 290 -25.32 2.47 17.64
N GLU A 291 -25.07 1.23 18.03
CA GLU A 291 -25.01 0.04 17.18
C GLU A 291 -26.00 0.13 16.01
N ALA A 292 -25.49 0.44 14.82
CA ALA A 292 -26.27 0.25 13.61
C ALA A 292 -26.54 -1.27 13.55
N THR A 293 -27.79 -1.64 13.69
CA THR A 293 -28.26 -3.01 13.57
C THR A 293 -27.60 -3.66 12.36
N THR A 294 -26.77 -4.64 12.62
CA THR A 294 -26.04 -5.44 11.63
C THR A 294 -27.01 -5.83 10.51
N PRO A 295 -26.78 -5.41 9.24
CA PRO A 295 -27.46 -6.05 8.14
C PRO A 295 -27.02 -7.52 8.14
N ALA A 296 -27.97 -8.43 8.07
CA ALA A 296 -27.71 -9.85 7.97
C ALA A 296 -26.68 -10.12 6.87
N GLU A 297 -25.68 -10.94 7.18
CA GLU A 297 -24.72 -11.44 6.19
C GLU A 297 -25.49 -11.95 4.97
N PRO A 298 -25.12 -11.56 3.74
CA PRO A 298 -25.68 -12.20 2.57
C PRO A 298 -25.21 -13.66 2.59
N GLU A 299 -26.15 -14.59 2.70
CA GLU A 299 -25.91 -16.00 2.43
C GLU A 299 -25.22 -16.15 1.07
N LEU A 300 -23.97 -16.58 1.10
CA LEU A 300 -23.26 -17.03 -0.09
C LEU A 300 -23.98 -18.26 -0.62
N ALA A 301 -24.87 -18.05 -1.59
CA ALA A 301 -25.43 -19.14 -2.36
C ALA A 301 -24.28 -19.84 -3.11
N LEU A 302 -23.95 -21.03 -2.65
CA LEU A 302 -23.18 -22.02 -3.38
C LEU A 302 -23.95 -22.31 -4.70
N VAL A 303 -23.45 -21.76 -5.80
CA VAL A 303 -23.85 -22.22 -7.14
C VAL A 303 -22.93 -23.37 -7.50
N GLY A 304 -23.54 -24.55 -7.64
CA GLY A 304 -22.92 -25.81 -8.04
C GLY A 304 -22.44 -25.85 -9.50
#